data_62a4dd8f67bf3e51bc7cc0e93184fda2
#
_entry.id   62a4dd8f67bf3e51bc7cc0e93184fda2
#
_cell.length_a   1.000
_cell.length_b   1.000
_cell.length_c   1.000
_cell.angle_alpha   90.00
_cell.angle_beta   90.00
_cell.angle_gamma   90.00
#
_symmetry.space_group_name_H-M   'P 1'
#
loop_
_entity.id
_entity.type
_entity.pdbx_description
1 polymer ?
#
loop_
_entity_poly.entity_id
_entity_poly.type
_entity_poly.pdbx_seq_one_letter_code
_entity_poly.pdbx_strand_id
1 'polypeptide(L)'
;MNYIVEGNLNFLEELNNDNNDNNDNNDNCCLISGEQLEVNHITLNCSHKFNYNAIYNEVVYQKIGHGNMIGHHRRLNLKELRCPYCRNIQNKLLPFNVSYGKIIGVNFPEKHCMSMFKCKYKTKSGKICYNPCNELYCKKHLILLKEKEENIKMRCICLTQKGFQCKNKGVKHNIGLICKIHYKQDLDKLKFIN
;
A
#
# COMPACT_ATOMS: atom_id res chain seq x y z
N MET A 1 33.47 32.87 37.24
CA MET A 1 34.28 31.94 36.44
C MET A 1 34.27 32.48 35.02
N ASN A 2 35.43 32.94 34.54
CA ASN A 2 35.54 33.42 33.16
C ASN A 2 35.89 32.21 32.28
N TYR A 3 35.02 31.89 31.37
CA TYR A 3 35.28 30.87 30.34
C TYR A 3 36.04 31.55 29.19
N ILE A 4 37.23 31.04 28.90
CA ILE A 4 38.00 31.45 27.71
C ILE A 4 37.54 30.50 26.60
N VAL A 5 36.88 31.05 25.57
CA VAL A 5 36.57 30.35 24.33
C VAL A 5 37.76 30.49 23.42
N GLU A 6 38.49 29.40 23.17
CA GLU A 6 39.56 29.37 22.17
C GLU A 6 38.96 29.60 20.78
N GLY A 7 39.49 30.59 20.07
CA GLY A 7 39.20 30.78 18.65
C GLY A 7 38.16 31.81 18.31
N ASN A 8 38.01 32.90 19.04
CA ASN A 8 37.18 34.09 18.64
C ASN A 8 35.82 33.78 17.97
N LEU A 9 35.25 32.62 18.30
CA LEU A 9 33.96 32.17 17.79
C LEU A 9 32.85 32.89 18.56
N ASN A 10 32.14 33.79 17.85
CA ASN A 10 30.93 34.37 18.39
C ASN A 10 29.74 33.45 18.15
N PHE A 11 29.53 32.53 19.12
CA PHE A 11 28.47 31.52 19.08
C PHE A 11 27.08 32.11 18.80
N LEU A 12 26.82 33.34 19.24
CA LEU A 12 25.56 34.03 18.95
C LEU A 12 25.46 34.53 17.49
N GLU A 13 26.58 34.90 16.88
CA GLU A 13 26.61 35.26 15.43
C GLU A 13 26.48 34.02 14.55
N GLU A 14 27.10 32.89 14.91
CA GLU A 14 26.92 31.65 14.19
C GLU A 14 25.49 31.14 14.30
N LEU A 15 24.86 31.14 15.47
CA LEU A 15 23.44 30.77 15.65
C LEU A 15 22.49 31.70 14.87
N ASN A 16 22.84 32.97 14.69
CA ASN A 16 22.03 33.91 13.92
C ASN A 16 22.28 33.80 12.40
N ASN A 17 23.46 33.35 11.99
CA ASN A 17 23.78 33.12 10.58
C ASN A 17 23.15 31.81 10.05
N ASP A 18 22.97 30.79 10.90
CA ASP A 18 22.28 29.55 10.52
C ASP A 18 20.77 29.75 10.27
N ASN A 19 20.20 30.90 10.64
CA ASN A 19 18.79 31.19 10.40
C ASN A 19 18.46 31.63 8.96
N ASN A 20 19.44 31.72 8.04
CA ASN A 20 19.20 32.10 6.66
C ASN A 20 19.14 30.94 5.64
N ASP A 21 19.45 29.71 6.09
CA ASP A 21 19.22 28.52 5.26
C ASP A 21 17.84 27.88 5.55
N ASN A 22 16.79 28.73 5.61
CA ASN A 22 15.42 28.27 5.46
C ASN A 22 15.18 27.84 4.01
N ASN A 23 15.93 26.84 3.58
CA ASN A 23 15.62 26.10 2.38
C ASN A 23 14.61 25.03 2.77
N ASP A 24 13.31 25.38 2.70
CA ASP A 24 12.13 24.52 2.92
C ASP A 24 12.05 23.31 1.96
N ASN A 25 13.20 22.84 1.45
CA ASN A 25 13.30 21.65 0.59
C ASN A 25 13.40 20.33 1.38
N ASN A 26 13.20 20.34 2.72
CA ASN A 26 13.32 19.15 3.54
C ASN A 26 12.04 18.29 3.58
N ASP A 27 10.97 18.74 2.89
CA ASP A 27 9.70 18.01 2.83
C ASP A 27 9.79 16.66 2.09
N ASN A 28 10.90 16.39 1.44
CA ASN A 28 11.07 15.21 0.58
C ASN A 28 12.11 14.19 1.11
N CYS A 29 12.54 14.34 2.37
CA CYS A 29 13.49 13.44 3.01
C CYS A 29 12.85 12.62 4.14
N CYS A 30 13.37 11.41 4.35
CA CYS A 30 13.00 10.56 5.46
C CYS A 30 13.53 11.13 6.77
N LEU A 31 12.66 11.38 7.75
CA LEU A 31 13.02 11.99 9.03
C LEU A 31 13.86 11.09 9.96
N ILE A 32 14.12 9.83 9.59
CA ILE A 32 15.01 8.92 10.34
C ILE A 32 16.36 8.80 9.64
N SER A 33 16.36 8.49 8.31
CA SER A 33 17.59 8.23 7.58
C SER A 33 18.19 9.47 6.91
N GLY A 34 17.44 10.57 6.79
CA GLY A 34 17.85 11.75 6.01
C GLY A 34 17.86 11.55 4.49
N GLU A 35 17.62 10.33 4.01
CA GLU A 35 17.60 9.99 2.59
C GLU A 35 16.33 10.50 1.91
N GLN A 36 16.38 10.63 0.59
CA GLN A 36 15.20 10.97 -0.20
C GLN A 36 14.06 9.99 0.04
N LEU A 37 12.82 10.50 0.10
CA LEU A 37 11.64 9.68 0.28
C LEU A 37 11.41 8.77 -0.94
N GLU A 38 11.25 7.48 -0.66
CA GLU A 38 10.86 6.49 -1.66
C GLU A 38 9.40 6.68 -2.09
N VAL A 39 9.05 6.15 -3.28
CA VAL A 39 7.67 6.18 -3.79
C VAL A 39 6.66 5.58 -2.80
N ASN A 40 7.09 4.57 -2.04
CA ASN A 40 6.28 3.83 -1.07
C ASN A 40 6.57 4.27 0.38
N HIS A 41 7.00 5.51 0.59
CA HIS A 41 7.21 6.02 1.95
C HIS A 41 5.94 5.98 2.80
N ILE A 42 6.12 5.94 4.11
CA ILE A 42 5.02 5.93 5.08
C ILE A 42 4.78 7.32 5.62
N THR A 43 3.54 7.77 5.52
CA THR A 43 3.08 9.01 6.18
C THR A 43 2.21 8.64 7.38
N LEU A 44 2.62 9.06 8.57
CA LEU A 44 1.87 8.86 9.80
C LEU A 44 0.71 9.87 9.93
N ASN A 45 -0.18 9.65 10.90
CA ASN A 45 -1.31 10.56 11.16
C ASN A 45 -0.87 11.98 11.57
N CYS A 46 0.34 12.14 12.06
CA CYS A 46 0.98 13.42 12.38
C CYS A 46 1.69 14.06 11.16
N SER A 47 1.46 13.55 9.96
CA SER A 47 2.04 14.00 8.68
C SER A 47 3.55 13.78 8.52
N HIS A 48 4.26 13.22 9.50
CA HIS A 48 5.67 12.88 9.38
C HIS A 48 5.87 11.71 8.41
N LYS A 49 6.88 11.83 7.55
CA LYS A 49 7.17 10.91 6.44
C LYS A 49 8.46 10.13 6.69
N PHE A 50 8.45 8.86 6.35
CA PHE A 50 9.57 7.95 6.59
C PHE A 50 9.67 6.91 5.47
N ASN A 51 10.88 6.55 5.06
CA ASN A 51 11.10 5.38 4.24
C ASN A 51 10.70 4.11 5.01
N TYR A 52 10.12 3.14 4.31
CA TYR A 52 9.53 1.96 4.97
C TYR A 52 10.54 1.22 5.83
N ASN A 53 11.75 1.00 5.33
CA ASN A 53 12.81 0.30 6.06
C ASN A 53 13.16 1.01 7.38
N ALA A 54 13.35 2.32 7.34
CA ALA A 54 13.75 3.11 8.50
C ALA A 54 12.68 3.07 9.61
N ILE A 55 11.41 3.32 9.26
CA ILE A 55 10.33 3.29 10.25
C ILE A 55 10.02 1.87 10.72
N TYR A 56 10.17 0.84 9.86
CA TYR A 56 9.97 -0.55 10.25
C TYR A 56 10.92 -0.96 11.37
N ASN A 57 12.22 -0.71 11.21
CA ASN A 57 13.23 -1.04 12.21
C ASN A 57 12.95 -0.32 13.53
N GLU A 58 12.58 0.95 13.48
CA GLU A 58 12.24 1.74 14.65
C GLU A 58 11.00 1.19 15.37
N VAL A 59 9.93 0.83 14.65
CA VAL A 59 8.72 0.26 15.26
C VAL A 59 8.99 -1.14 15.83
N VAL A 60 9.83 -1.96 15.17
CA VAL A 60 10.30 -3.23 15.74
C VAL A 60 11.00 -3.00 17.05
N TYR A 61 11.93 -2.03 17.12
CA TYR A 61 12.62 -1.67 18.35
C TYR A 61 11.65 -1.21 19.46
N GLN A 62 10.66 -0.38 19.11
CA GLN A 62 9.62 0.08 20.05
C GLN A 62 8.79 -1.06 20.65
N LYS A 63 8.60 -2.16 19.91
CA LYS A 63 7.71 -3.26 20.31
C LYS A 63 8.41 -4.45 20.92
N ILE A 64 9.57 -4.82 20.41
CA ILE A 64 10.29 -6.05 20.77
C ILE A 64 11.51 -5.71 21.64
N GLY A 65 12.14 -4.58 21.38
CA GLY A 65 13.32 -4.12 22.11
C GLY A 65 12.99 -3.55 23.48
N HIS A 66 14.03 -3.16 24.19
CA HIS A 66 13.97 -2.52 25.51
C HIS A 66 13.39 -1.09 25.45
N GLY A 67 12.99 -0.61 24.29
CA GLY A 67 12.40 0.72 24.06
C GLY A 67 11.14 1.01 24.87
N ASN A 68 10.48 -0.03 25.41
CA ASN A 68 9.38 0.12 26.36
C ASN A 68 9.86 0.41 27.80
N MET A 69 11.16 0.28 28.08
CA MET A 69 11.74 0.44 29.42
C MET A 69 12.51 1.76 29.61
N ILE A 70 12.83 2.47 28.51
CA ILE A 70 13.65 3.68 28.55
C ILE A 70 12.75 4.90 28.63
N GLY A 71 12.61 5.46 29.83
CA GLY A 71 11.97 6.74 30.09
C GLY A 71 10.47 6.66 30.42
N HIS A 72 9.92 7.78 30.84
CA HIS A 72 8.54 7.99 31.34
C HIS A 72 7.45 7.84 30.26
N HIS A 73 7.64 7.03 29.22
CA HIS A 73 6.66 6.86 28.15
C HIS A 73 5.71 5.72 28.44
N ARG A 74 4.42 5.98 28.25
CA ARG A 74 3.37 4.97 28.31
C ARG A 74 3.69 3.77 27.41
N ARG A 75 3.51 2.56 27.92
CA ARG A 75 3.63 1.31 27.15
C ARG A 75 2.63 1.32 25.98
N LEU A 76 3.08 0.95 24.79
CA LEU A 76 2.25 0.87 23.60
C LEU A 76 1.40 -0.40 23.62
N ASN A 77 0.11 -0.27 23.25
CA ASN A 77 -0.75 -1.41 22.97
C ASN A 77 -0.32 -2.10 21.65
N LEU A 78 -0.79 -3.35 21.44
CA LEU A 78 -0.46 -4.11 20.23
C LEU A 78 -0.74 -3.37 18.92
N LYS A 79 -1.83 -2.62 18.85
CA LYS A 79 -2.28 -1.88 17.65
C LYS A 79 -1.80 -0.43 17.57
N GLU A 80 -1.01 0.02 18.53
CA GLU A 80 -0.47 1.38 18.56
C GLU A 80 0.96 1.40 18.06
N LEU A 81 1.37 2.48 17.41
CA LEU A 81 2.76 2.85 17.18
C LEU A 81 2.99 4.31 17.57
N ARG A 82 4.21 4.64 17.93
CA ARG A 82 4.64 6.01 18.26
C ARG A 82 5.47 6.57 17.12
N CYS A 83 5.16 7.80 16.72
CA CYS A 83 5.99 8.50 15.73
C CYS A 83 7.41 8.68 16.28
N PRO A 84 8.46 8.26 15.56
CA PRO A 84 9.83 8.43 16.02
C PRO A 84 10.23 9.90 16.21
N TYR A 85 9.65 10.79 15.42
CA TYR A 85 9.97 12.21 15.42
C TYR A 85 9.22 13.00 16.50
N CYS A 86 7.89 13.07 16.42
CA CYS A 86 7.09 13.87 17.37
C CYS A 86 6.51 13.08 18.54
N ARG A 87 6.74 11.77 18.62
CA ARG A 87 6.28 10.86 19.68
C ARG A 87 4.76 10.70 19.80
N ASN A 88 3.98 11.29 18.89
CA ASN A 88 2.53 11.09 18.82
C ASN A 88 2.19 9.62 18.59
N ILE A 89 1.18 9.13 19.30
CA ILE A 89 0.72 7.73 19.24
C ILE A 89 -0.47 7.65 18.28
N GLN A 90 -0.45 6.67 17.38
CA GLN A 90 -1.55 6.35 16.50
C GLN A 90 -2.01 4.90 16.66
N ASN A 91 -3.30 4.65 16.41
CA ASN A 91 -3.95 3.33 16.51
C ASN A 91 -3.92 2.55 15.19
N LYS A 92 -2.84 2.68 14.44
CA LYS A 92 -2.63 1.91 13.19
C LYS A 92 -1.17 1.49 13.10
N LEU A 93 -0.98 0.22 12.73
CA LEU A 93 0.33 -0.38 12.51
C LEU A 93 0.83 -0.06 11.10
N LEU A 94 2.10 -0.35 10.85
CA LEU A 94 2.68 -0.26 9.51
C LEU A 94 1.93 -1.19 8.53
N PRO A 95 1.83 -0.84 7.25
CA PRO A 95 1.26 -1.74 6.25
C PRO A 95 2.12 -2.98 6.13
N PHE A 96 1.48 -4.13 5.86
CA PHE A 96 2.21 -5.36 5.60
C PHE A 96 3.01 -5.24 4.30
N ASN A 97 4.28 -5.61 4.38
CA ASN A 97 5.17 -5.72 3.23
C ASN A 97 5.81 -7.11 3.24
N VAL A 98 5.69 -7.84 2.13
CA VAL A 98 6.16 -9.23 2.00
C VAL A 98 7.65 -9.38 2.31
N SER A 99 8.46 -8.39 1.93
CA SER A 99 9.92 -8.40 2.13
C SER A 99 10.35 -8.42 3.60
N TYR A 100 9.48 -8.00 4.53
CA TYR A 100 9.81 -7.86 5.95
C TYR A 100 9.15 -8.93 6.85
N GLY A 101 8.34 -9.82 6.27
CA GLY A 101 7.60 -10.82 7.05
C GLY A 101 6.49 -10.22 7.91
N LYS A 102 5.82 -11.08 8.71
CA LYS A 102 4.71 -10.70 9.60
C LYS A 102 5.21 -10.61 11.04
N ILE A 103 5.17 -9.43 11.64
CA ILE A 103 5.46 -9.23 13.06
C ILE A 103 4.24 -8.66 13.76
N ILE A 104 3.76 -9.37 14.80
CA ILE A 104 2.61 -8.94 15.60
C ILE A 104 2.94 -7.61 16.31
N GLY A 105 2.04 -6.64 16.15
CA GLY A 105 2.20 -5.31 16.74
C GLY A 105 3.06 -4.35 15.92
N VAL A 106 3.65 -4.78 14.80
CA VAL A 106 4.41 -3.96 13.85
C VAL A 106 3.64 -3.80 12.55
N ASN A 107 3.43 -4.88 11.81
CA ASN A 107 2.72 -4.91 10.53
C ASN A 107 1.66 -6.03 10.44
N PHE A 108 1.28 -6.60 11.59
CA PHE A 108 0.26 -7.64 11.71
C PHE A 108 -0.48 -7.51 13.06
N PRO A 109 -1.79 -7.82 13.17
CA PRO A 109 -2.69 -8.32 12.12
C PRO A 109 -3.14 -7.21 11.14
N GLU A 110 -3.39 -7.59 9.88
CA GLU A 110 -3.72 -6.68 8.77
C GLU A 110 -4.88 -5.71 9.06
N LYS A 111 -5.87 -6.14 9.84
CA LYS A 111 -7.02 -5.30 10.24
C LYS A 111 -6.63 -4.02 11.00
N HIS A 112 -5.46 -4.01 11.61
CA HIS A 112 -4.94 -2.86 12.36
C HIS A 112 -3.86 -2.08 11.59
N CYS A 113 -3.49 -2.54 10.40
CA CYS A 113 -2.47 -1.89 9.60
C CYS A 113 -3.02 -0.71 8.78
N MET A 114 -2.14 0.24 8.50
CA MET A 114 -2.40 1.27 7.49
C MET A 114 -2.49 0.65 6.11
N SER A 115 -3.21 1.29 5.22
CA SER A 115 -3.30 0.89 3.81
C SER A 115 -2.25 1.64 3.00
N MET A 116 -1.49 0.95 2.17
CA MET A 116 -0.48 1.58 1.30
C MET A 116 -1.10 2.32 0.12
N PHE A 117 -2.23 1.83 -0.39
CA PHE A 117 -2.80 2.31 -1.65
C PHE A 117 -4.29 2.63 -1.52
N LYS A 118 -4.79 3.34 -2.52
CA LYS A 118 -6.22 3.52 -2.78
C LYS A 118 -6.60 2.70 -4.01
N CYS A 119 -7.76 2.03 -3.94
CA CYS A 119 -8.26 1.20 -5.02
C CYS A 119 -8.42 1.98 -6.32
N LYS A 120 -7.79 1.51 -7.39
CA LYS A 120 -7.84 2.14 -8.73
C LYS A 120 -8.96 1.60 -9.64
N TYR A 121 -9.87 0.77 -9.10
CA TYR A 121 -10.96 0.20 -9.90
C TYR A 121 -11.89 1.29 -10.40
N LYS A 122 -12.12 1.30 -11.72
CA LYS A 122 -13.07 2.20 -12.36
C LYS A 122 -14.44 1.51 -12.49
N THR A 123 -15.47 2.09 -11.89
CA THR A 123 -16.85 1.58 -11.96
C THR A 123 -17.43 1.75 -13.37
N LYS A 124 -18.56 1.10 -13.64
CA LYS A 124 -19.28 1.27 -14.92
C LYS A 124 -19.70 2.72 -15.18
N SER A 125 -19.93 3.50 -14.13
CA SER A 125 -20.27 4.94 -14.22
C SER A 125 -19.06 5.85 -14.40
N GLY A 126 -17.84 5.27 -14.58
CA GLY A 126 -16.60 6.03 -14.77
C GLY A 126 -15.94 6.52 -13.46
N LYS A 127 -16.58 6.37 -12.31
CA LYS A 127 -16.02 6.78 -11.00
C LYS A 127 -14.94 5.80 -10.53
N ILE A 128 -13.87 6.35 -9.96
CA ILE A 128 -12.78 5.55 -9.37
C ILE A 128 -13.15 5.20 -7.93
N CYS A 129 -12.87 3.95 -7.52
CA CYS A 129 -13.02 3.51 -6.15
C CYS A 129 -11.77 3.90 -5.35
N TYR A 130 -11.92 4.80 -4.38
CA TYR A 130 -10.81 5.24 -3.52
C TYR A 130 -10.72 4.48 -2.19
N ASN A 131 -11.34 3.31 -2.06
CA ASN A 131 -11.27 2.54 -0.84
C ASN A 131 -9.82 2.17 -0.51
N PRO A 132 -9.39 2.31 0.75
CA PRO A 132 -8.05 1.90 1.19
C PRO A 132 -7.80 0.42 0.92
N CYS A 133 -6.61 0.07 0.42
CA CYS A 133 -6.23 -1.30 0.09
C CYS A 133 -4.70 -1.47 0.16
N ASN A 134 -4.25 -2.73 0.26
CA ASN A 134 -2.82 -3.07 0.29
C ASN A 134 -2.31 -3.55 -1.07
N GLU A 135 -3.19 -3.62 -2.07
CA GLU A 135 -2.91 -4.00 -3.45
C GLU A 135 -3.51 -2.95 -4.40
N LEU A 136 -3.38 -3.16 -5.70
CA LEU A 136 -3.91 -2.26 -6.72
C LEU A 136 -5.45 -2.05 -6.60
N TYR A 137 -6.15 -3.09 -6.11
CA TYR A 137 -7.61 -3.09 -5.94
C TYR A 137 -8.00 -3.53 -4.54
N CYS A 138 -9.10 -3.00 -4.00
CA CYS A 138 -9.65 -3.45 -2.74
C CYS A 138 -10.23 -4.87 -2.85
N LYS A 139 -10.36 -5.59 -1.74
CA LYS A 139 -10.85 -6.99 -1.70
C LYS A 139 -12.11 -7.21 -2.53
N LYS A 140 -13.10 -6.30 -2.44
CA LYS A 140 -14.33 -6.36 -3.23
C LYS A 140 -14.07 -6.36 -4.73
N HIS A 141 -13.20 -5.48 -5.20
CA HIS A 141 -12.91 -5.36 -6.62
C HIS A 141 -11.97 -6.45 -7.15
N LEU A 142 -11.10 -7.00 -6.30
CA LEU A 142 -10.33 -8.20 -6.63
C LEU A 142 -11.24 -9.41 -6.89
N ILE A 143 -12.25 -9.63 -6.03
CA ILE A 143 -13.23 -10.69 -6.23
C ILE A 143 -13.99 -10.48 -7.54
N LEU A 144 -14.52 -9.26 -7.78
CA LEU A 144 -15.23 -8.94 -9.02
C LEU A 144 -14.38 -9.13 -10.28
N LEU A 145 -13.09 -8.87 -10.22
CA LEU A 145 -12.19 -9.08 -11.35
C LEU A 145 -11.96 -10.57 -11.59
N LYS A 146 -11.72 -11.36 -10.54
CA LYS A 146 -11.60 -12.82 -10.64
C LYS A 146 -12.86 -13.47 -11.20
N GLU A 147 -14.03 -13.08 -10.70
CA GLU A 147 -15.33 -13.56 -11.23
C GLU A 147 -15.52 -13.21 -12.71
N LYS A 148 -15.09 -12.03 -13.13
CA LYS A 148 -15.13 -11.64 -14.56
C LYS A 148 -14.20 -12.50 -15.40
N GLU A 149 -12.99 -12.76 -14.95
CA GLU A 149 -12.01 -13.61 -15.64
C GLU A 149 -12.53 -15.05 -15.75
N GLU A 150 -13.07 -15.62 -14.67
CA GLU A 150 -13.68 -16.94 -14.68
C GLU A 150 -14.88 -17.02 -15.63
N ASN A 151 -15.76 -16.01 -15.60
CA ASN A 151 -16.88 -15.93 -16.50
C ASN A 151 -16.45 -15.84 -17.98
N ILE A 152 -15.33 -15.18 -18.28
CA ILE A 152 -14.78 -15.14 -19.64
C ILE A 152 -14.25 -16.52 -20.05
N LYS A 153 -13.51 -17.20 -19.17
CA LYS A 153 -13.00 -18.56 -19.41
C LYS A 153 -14.11 -19.59 -19.63
N MET A 154 -15.28 -19.37 -19.04
CA MET A 154 -16.43 -20.27 -19.14
C MET A 154 -17.37 -19.91 -20.28
N ARG A 155 -17.03 -18.98 -21.18
CA ARG A 155 -17.85 -18.60 -22.33
C ARG A 155 -17.83 -19.63 -23.44
N CYS A 156 -18.90 -19.66 -24.21
CA CYS A 156 -18.98 -20.41 -25.44
C CYS A 156 -17.87 -19.99 -26.41
N ILE A 157 -17.21 -20.95 -27.04
CA ILE A 157 -16.11 -20.74 -28.00
C ILE A 157 -16.61 -20.32 -29.38
N CYS A 158 -17.90 -20.43 -29.66
CA CYS A 158 -18.46 -20.05 -30.96
C CYS A 158 -18.49 -18.53 -31.16
N LEU A 159 -18.34 -18.10 -32.40
CA LEU A 159 -18.46 -16.70 -32.79
C LEU A 159 -19.92 -16.38 -33.13
N THR A 160 -20.34 -15.16 -32.87
CA THR A 160 -21.60 -14.60 -33.33
C THR A 160 -21.50 -14.27 -34.82
N GLN A 161 -22.64 -14.00 -35.48
CA GLN A 161 -22.67 -13.57 -36.87
C GLN A 161 -21.83 -12.33 -37.17
N LYS A 162 -21.59 -11.48 -36.13
CA LYS A 162 -20.74 -10.28 -36.20
C LYS A 162 -19.26 -10.56 -35.95
N GLY A 163 -18.84 -11.83 -35.80
CA GLY A 163 -17.44 -12.20 -35.58
C GLY A 163 -16.96 -12.06 -34.15
N PHE A 164 -17.81 -11.71 -33.18
CA PHE A 164 -17.42 -11.62 -31.75
C PHE A 164 -17.68 -12.94 -31.01
N GLN A 165 -16.88 -13.24 -30.01
CA GLN A 165 -17.12 -14.40 -29.13
C GLN A 165 -18.52 -14.34 -28.52
N CYS A 166 -19.20 -15.48 -28.50
CA CYS A 166 -20.49 -15.64 -27.85
C CYS A 166 -20.36 -15.35 -26.32
N LYS A 167 -21.26 -14.51 -25.80
CA LYS A 167 -21.25 -14.11 -24.38
C LYS A 167 -21.92 -15.13 -23.47
N ASN A 168 -22.61 -16.14 -24.01
CA ASN A 168 -23.29 -17.14 -23.20
C ASN A 168 -22.31 -18.10 -22.55
N LYS A 169 -22.66 -18.58 -21.35
CA LYS A 169 -21.91 -19.62 -20.66
C LYS A 169 -21.93 -20.91 -21.50
N GLY A 170 -20.76 -21.48 -21.74
CA GLY A 170 -20.59 -22.75 -22.41
C GLY A 170 -20.75 -23.92 -21.46
N VAL A 171 -21.18 -25.07 -21.99
CA VAL A 171 -21.14 -26.36 -21.34
C VAL A 171 -20.05 -27.18 -22.04
N LYS A 172 -19.33 -28.01 -21.31
CA LYS A 172 -18.22 -28.81 -21.83
C LYS A 172 -18.75 -29.81 -22.89
N HIS A 173 -18.19 -29.76 -24.06
CA HIS A 173 -18.44 -30.64 -25.21
C HIS A 173 -17.11 -31.19 -25.72
N ASN A 174 -17.17 -32.20 -26.61
CA ASN A 174 -15.97 -32.82 -27.21
C ASN A 174 -15.06 -31.81 -27.93
N ILE A 175 -15.63 -30.74 -28.48
CA ILE A 175 -14.93 -29.67 -29.22
C ILE A 175 -14.70 -28.41 -28.39
N GLY A 176 -15.08 -28.39 -27.10
CA GLY A 176 -14.88 -27.25 -26.19
C GLY A 176 -16.15 -26.81 -25.46
N LEU A 177 -16.15 -25.56 -25.00
CA LEU A 177 -17.29 -24.97 -24.28
C LEU A 177 -18.31 -24.39 -25.25
N ILE A 178 -19.48 -25.01 -25.39
CA ILE A 178 -20.55 -24.57 -26.31
C ILE A 178 -21.80 -24.25 -25.51
N CYS A 179 -22.46 -23.13 -25.80
CA CYS A 179 -23.75 -22.79 -25.19
C CYS A 179 -24.93 -23.55 -25.82
N LYS A 180 -26.03 -23.67 -25.07
CA LYS A 180 -27.23 -24.40 -25.51
C LYS A 180 -27.79 -23.91 -26.88
N ILE A 181 -27.60 -22.63 -27.20
CA ILE A 181 -28.07 -22.05 -28.48
C ILE A 181 -27.22 -22.58 -29.63
N HIS A 182 -25.89 -22.47 -29.51
CA HIS A 182 -24.97 -22.93 -30.54
C HIS A 182 -24.94 -24.47 -30.66
N TYR A 183 -25.19 -25.19 -29.56
CA TYR A 183 -25.30 -26.64 -29.59
C TYR A 183 -26.46 -27.16 -30.46
N LYS A 184 -27.53 -26.37 -30.55
CA LYS A 184 -28.69 -26.72 -31.41
C LYS A 184 -28.49 -26.33 -32.88
N GLN A 185 -27.43 -25.62 -33.21
CA GLN A 185 -27.10 -25.25 -34.58
C GLN A 185 -26.22 -26.33 -35.22
N ASP A 186 -26.24 -26.39 -36.52
CA ASP A 186 -25.42 -27.30 -37.31
C ASP A 186 -23.95 -26.96 -37.05
N LEU A 187 -23.19 -27.94 -36.51
CA LEU A 187 -21.78 -27.73 -36.09
C LEU A 187 -20.89 -27.30 -37.23
N ASP A 188 -21.19 -27.74 -38.45
CA ASP A 188 -20.43 -27.40 -39.66
C ASP A 188 -20.57 -25.92 -40.09
N LYS A 189 -21.58 -25.24 -39.58
CA LYS A 189 -21.84 -23.81 -39.84
C LYS A 189 -21.30 -22.89 -38.75
N LEU A 190 -20.79 -23.44 -37.64
CA LEU A 190 -20.31 -22.66 -36.53
C LEU A 190 -18.87 -22.18 -36.80
N LYS A 191 -18.62 -20.89 -36.53
CA LYS A 191 -17.27 -20.32 -36.47
C LYS A 191 -16.80 -20.35 -35.03
N PHE A 192 -15.58 -20.80 -34.81
CA PHE A 192 -14.95 -20.91 -33.49
C PHE A 192 -13.85 -19.87 -33.33
N ILE A 193 -13.48 -19.61 -32.07
CA ILE A 193 -12.28 -18.84 -31.75
C ILE A 193 -11.10 -19.77 -31.94
N ASN A 194 -10.09 -19.35 -32.68
CA ASN A 194 -8.79 -20.00 -32.78
C ASN A 194 -7.98 -19.77 -31.52
#